data_637541d46e86f64a371676f292b19bf2
#
_entry.id   637541d46e86f64a371676f292b19bf2
#
_cell.length_a   1.000
_cell.length_b   1.000
_cell.length_c   1.000
_cell.angle_alpha   90.00
_cell.angle_beta   90.00
_cell.angle_gamma   90.00
#
_symmetry.space_group_name_H-M   'P 1'
#
loop_
_entity.id
_entity.type
_entity.pdbx_description
1 polymer ?
#
loop_
_entity_poly.entity_id
_entity_poly.type
_entity_poly.pdbx_seq_one_letter_code
_entity_poly.pdbx_strand_id
1 'polypeptide(L)'
;MLNTDKIKAAVSALDVCDKYGIEVNRAGFARCPFHAGGNERTPSMKVWRGDRGYFCFSCHASGDSISLAQGILGITFSEALKRLNLDFNLGLNIGGPLSRNEQIKANKELWERKKAKEKVENEHRALIDDFNRAVTLLRVMEEEVETQAPTDRDTEWPENFCYALFTQSTARQQADEALERLAAFEKNMYARG
;
A
#
# COMPACT_ATOMS: atom_id res chain seq x y z
N MET A 1 26.19 -10.17 27.50
CA MET A 1 25.46 -9.62 26.37
C MET A 1 24.11 -9.12 26.84
N LEU A 2 23.78 -7.88 26.57
CA LEU A 2 22.48 -7.30 26.87
C LEU A 2 21.41 -8.00 26.04
N ASN A 3 20.18 -8.11 26.53
CA ASN A 3 19.08 -8.74 25.79
C ASN A 3 18.84 -8.08 24.43
N THR A 4 19.14 -6.80 24.30
CA THR A 4 19.12 -6.02 23.06
C THR A 4 20.04 -6.62 22.00
N ASP A 5 21.29 -6.94 22.35
CA ASP A 5 22.26 -7.52 21.40
C ASP A 5 21.84 -8.89 20.93
N LYS A 6 21.25 -9.68 21.83
CA LYS A 6 20.71 -11.02 21.48
C LYS A 6 19.55 -10.92 20.49
N ILE A 7 18.66 -9.93 20.66
CA ILE A 7 17.55 -9.70 19.73
C ILE A 7 18.09 -9.25 18.37
N LYS A 8 19.01 -8.27 18.32
CA LYS A 8 19.62 -7.80 17.07
C LYS A 8 20.37 -8.88 16.31
N ALA A 9 21.03 -9.78 17.03
CA ALA A 9 21.70 -10.92 16.43
C ALA A 9 20.75 -12.00 15.88
N ALA A 10 19.58 -12.16 16.52
CA ALA A 10 18.60 -13.17 16.17
C ALA A 10 17.55 -12.70 15.13
N VAL A 11 17.25 -11.40 15.10
CA VAL A 11 16.16 -10.82 14.26
C VAL A 11 16.70 -9.66 13.46
N SER A 12 16.74 -9.82 12.16
CA SER A 12 17.12 -8.75 11.24
C SER A 12 15.94 -7.79 10.93
N ALA A 13 16.24 -6.63 10.37
CA ALA A 13 15.20 -5.71 9.87
C ALA A 13 14.35 -6.35 8.76
N LEU A 14 14.93 -7.27 7.98
CA LEU A 14 14.20 -8.01 6.95
C LEU A 14 13.17 -8.96 7.56
N ASP A 15 13.53 -9.67 8.64
CA ASP A 15 12.60 -10.55 9.35
C ASP A 15 11.43 -9.78 9.96
N VAL A 16 11.70 -8.57 10.46
CA VAL A 16 10.67 -7.63 10.95
C VAL A 16 9.73 -7.20 9.82
N CYS A 17 10.27 -6.87 8.65
CA CYS A 17 9.45 -6.54 7.48
C CYS A 17 8.52 -7.68 7.10
N ASP A 18 9.06 -8.89 6.99
CA ASP A 18 8.29 -10.09 6.64
C ASP A 18 7.19 -10.36 7.69
N LYS A 19 7.56 -10.35 8.97
CA LYS A 19 6.62 -10.58 10.09
C LYS A 19 5.45 -9.61 10.10
N TYR A 20 5.69 -8.33 9.80
CA TYR A 20 4.67 -7.27 9.87
C TYR A 20 4.10 -6.88 8.51
N GLY A 21 4.34 -7.68 7.47
CA GLY A 21 3.69 -7.54 6.17
C GLY A 21 4.19 -6.35 5.35
N ILE A 22 5.49 -6.01 5.49
CA ILE A 22 6.18 -5.04 4.62
C ILE A 22 6.89 -5.82 3.52
N GLU A 23 6.41 -5.69 2.29
CA GLU A 23 7.01 -6.36 1.14
C GLU A 23 8.35 -5.74 0.78
N VAL A 24 9.40 -6.56 0.79
CA VAL A 24 10.76 -6.18 0.36
C VAL A 24 11.06 -6.83 -0.98
N ASN A 25 11.34 -6.03 -1.99
CA ASN A 25 11.64 -6.53 -3.33
C ASN A 25 13.03 -7.23 -3.39
N ARG A 26 13.34 -7.88 -4.52
CA ARG A 26 14.62 -8.60 -4.71
C ARG A 26 15.85 -7.71 -4.55
N ALA A 27 15.75 -6.42 -4.83
CA ALA A 27 16.82 -5.44 -4.64
C ALA A 27 16.94 -4.96 -3.18
N GLY A 28 16.07 -5.41 -2.28
CA GLY A 28 16.06 -5.05 -0.86
C GLY A 28 15.41 -3.70 -0.59
N PHE A 29 14.50 -3.23 -1.45
CA PHE A 29 13.73 -2.02 -1.22
C PHE A 29 12.29 -2.34 -0.83
N ALA A 30 11.75 -1.55 0.09
CA ALA A 30 10.38 -1.61 0.57
C ALA A 30 9.74 -0.22 0.54
N ARG A 31 8.41 -0.17 0.57
CA ARG A 31 7.65 1.05 0.87
C ARG A 31 7.86 1.41 2.33
N CYS A 32 8.21 2.67 2.59
CA CYS A 32 8.51 3.10 3.94
C CYS A 32 7.23 3.25 4.76
N PRO A 33 7.12 2.62 5.94
CA PRO A 33 5.93 2.73 6.78
C PRO A 33 5.85 4.06 7.55
N PHE A 34 6.90 4.89 7.52
CA PHE A 34 7.03 6.09 8.36
C PHE A 34 6.59 7.37 7.69
N HIS A 35 6.36 7.36 6.38
CA HIS A 35 5.80 8.49 5.64
C HIS A 35 4.81 7.99 4.58
N ALA A 36 3.96 8.89 4.09
CA ALA A 36 2.89 8.58 3.13
C ALA A 36 2.01 7.37 3.55
N GLY A 37 1.91 7.11 4.88
CA GLY A 37 1.15 5.98 5.41
C GLY A 37 1.59 4.60 4.88
N GLY A 38 2.82 4.48 4.33
CA GLY A 38 3.30 3.27 3.67
C GLY A 38 2.78 3.07 2.23
N ASN A 39 2.12 4.09 1.66
CA ASN A 39 1.49 4.02 0.33
C ASN A 39 2.26 4.79 -0.76
N GLU A 40 3.56 5.00 -0.57
CA GLU A 40 4.40 5.63 -1.59
C GLU A 40 4.40 4.82 -2.92
N ARG A 41 4.45 5.54 -4.04
CA ARG A 41 4.43 4.92 -5.37
C ARG A 41 5.70 4.10 -5.64
N THR A 42 6.86 4.63 -5.23
CA THR A 42 8.16 4.01 -5.47
C THR A 42 8.79 3.62 -4.13
N PRO A 43 9.18 2.35 -3.92
CA PRO A 43 9.85 1.93 -2.69
C PRO A 43 11.11 2.75 -2.41
N SER A 44 11.17 3.45 -1.28
CA SER A 44 12.25 4.35 -0.89
C SER A 44 13.06 3.86 0.32
N MET A 45 12.59 2.84 1.04
CA MET A 45 13.28 2.30 2.20
C MET A 45 14.15 1.10 1.80
N LYS A 46 15.46 1.24 1.95
CA LYS A 46 16.41 0.15 1.82
C LYS A 46 16.45 -0.66 3.11
N VAL A 47 16.29 -1.97 3.00
CA VAL A 47 16.43 -2.93 4.08
C VAL A 47 17.58 -3.86 3.75
N TRP A 48 18.55 -3.98 4.66
CA TRP A 48 19.71 -4.84 4.48
C TRP A 48 19.50 -6.18 5.22
N ARG A 49 20.15 -7.20 4.71
CA ARG A 49 20.22 -8.49 5.39
C ARG A 49 21.20 -8.39 6.57
N GLY A 50 20.92 -9.18 7.62
CA GLY A 50 21.72 -9.21 8.84
C GLY A 50 21.48 -7.99 9.73
N ASP A 51 22.52 -7.53 10.41
CA ASP A 51 22.49 -6.53 11.48
C ASP A 51 22.52 -5.06 11.00
N ARG A 52 22.64 -4.81 9.68
CA ARG A 52 22.77 -3.47 9.12
C ARG A 52 21.51 -2.60 9.16
N GLY A 53 20.36 -3.18 9.48
CA GLY A 53 19.13 -2.46 9.68
C GLY A 53 18.47 -1.93 8.40
N TYR A 54 17.88 -0.73 8.45
CA TYR A 54 17.19 -0.08 7.35
C TYR A 54 17.51 1.41 7.26
N PHE A 55 17.27 2.00 6.08
CA PHE A 55 17.35 3.43 5.82
C PHE A 55 16.35 3.84 4.74
N CYS A 56 15.57 4.87 4.98
CA CYS A 56 14.66 5.46 4.00
C CYS A 56 15.29 6.69 3.33
N PHE A 57 15.39 6.69 2.01
CA PHE A 57 15.97 7.80 1.25
C PHE A 57 15.04 9.02 1.12
N SER A 58 13.75 8.87 1.41
CA SER A 58 12.77 9.97 1.35
C SER A 58 12.63 10.71 2.68
N CYS A 59 12.40 10.00 3.78
CA CYS A 59 12.17 10.62 5.09
C CYS A 59 13.35 10.48 6.05
N HIS A 60 14.46 9.86 5.63
CA HIS A 60 15.68 9.62 6.40
C HIS A 60 15.49 8.77 7.67
N ALA A 61 14.33 8.12 7.83
CA ALA A 61 14.12 7.16 8.91
C ALA A 61 15.12 6.02 8.78
N SER A 62 15.80 5.70 9.87
CA SER A 62 16.84 4.66 9.89
C SER A 62 16.93 4.00 11.25
N GLY A 63 17.46 2.79 11.28
CA GLY A 63 17.65 2.07 12.52
C GLY A 63 17.86 0.56 12.32
N ASP A 64 17.78 -0.13 13.42
CA ASP A 64 17.88 -1.59 13.51
C ASP A 64 16.50 -2.26 13.50
N SER A 65 16.47 -3.59 13.70
CA SER A 65 15.23 -4.36 13.78
C SER A 65 14.30 -3.90 14.91
N ILE A 66 14.86 -3.44 16.03
CA ILE A 66 14.08 -2.98 17.19
C ILE A 66 13.42 -1.65 16.88
N SER A 67 14.19 -0.69 16.34
CA SER A 67 13.69 0.62 15.91
C SER A 67 12.62 0.51 14.83
N LEU A 68 12.78 -0.44 13.89
CA LEU A 68 11.81 -0.73 12.87
C LEU A 68 10.50 -1.24 13.47
N ALA A 69 10.57 -2.20 14.38
CA ALA A 69 9.40 -2.72 15.09
C ALA A 69 8.69 -1.65 15.93
N GLN A 70 9.44 -0.78 16.61
CA GLN A 70 8.87 0.37 17.36
C GLN A 70 8.04 1.27 16.43
N GLY A 71 8.62 1.66 15.32
CA GLY A 71 7.96 2.58 14.39
C GLY A 71 6.74 1.96 13.71
N ILE A 72 6.82 0.70 13.28
CA ILE A 72 5.69 -0.01 12.66
C ILE A 72 4.53 -0.17 13.64
N LEU A 73 4.83 -0.55 14.88
CA LEU A 73 3.82 -0.88 15.90
C LEU A 73 3.39 0.35 16.72
N GLY A 74 4.18 1.44 16.70
CA GLY A 74 3.95 2.63 17.53
C GLY A 74 4.07 2.36 19.02
N ILE A 75 5.05 1.55 19.42
CA ILE A 75 5.27 1.08 20.80
C ILE A 75 6.61 1.57 21.35
N THR A 76 6.76 1.51 22.66
CA THR A 76 8.02 1.89 23.33
C THR A 76 9.13 0.87 23.06
N PHE A 77 10.38 1.27 23.31
CA PHE A 77 11.54 0.38 23.18
C PHE A 77 11.41 -0.89 24.01
N SER A 78 10.96 -0.77 25.25
CA SER A 78 10.75 -1.92 26.15
C SER A 78 9.68 -2.88 25.63
N GLU A 79 8.60 -2.35 25.09
CA GLU A 79 7.53 -3.15 24.45
C GLU A 79 8.01 -3.82 23.19
N ALA A 80 8.81 -3.14 22.36
CA ALA A 80 9.39 -3.70 21.16
C ALA A 80 10.30 -4.90 21.45
N LEU A 81 11.13 -4.79 22.46
CA LEU A 81 11.95 -5.93 22.92
C LEU A 81 11.10 -7.14 23.32
N LYS A 82 10.06 -6.92 24.13
CA LYS A 82 9.13 -7.98 24.55
C LYS A 82 8.39 -8.57 23.36
N ARG A 83 7.96 -7.71 22.44
CA ARG A 83 7.20 -8.11 21.26
C ARG A 83 8.04 -8.96 20.30
N LEU A 84 9.26 -8.53 19.98
CA LEU A 84 10.17 -9.29 19.14
C LEU A 84 10.56 -10.62 19.79
N ASN A 85 10.80 -10.64 21.10
CA ASN A 85 11.06 -11.87 21.82
C ASN A 85 9.90 -12.89 21.69
N LEU A 86 8.66 -12.41 21.77
CA LEU A 86 7.46 -13.23 21.62
C LEU A 86 7.25 -13.66 20.16
N ASP A 87 7.28 -12.73 19.23
CA ASP A 87 6.93 -12.96 17.82
C ASP A 87 7.93 -13.88 17.11
N PHE A 88 9.19 -13.88 17.55
CA PHE A 88 10.26 -14.73 17.02
C PHE A 88 10.64 -15.87 17.97
N ASN A 89 9.89 -16.06 19.06
CA ASN A 89 10.05 -17.13 20.04
C ASN A 89 11.50 -17.29 20.54
N LEU A 90 12.15 -16.18 20.90
CA LEU A 90 13.58 -16.16 21.24
C LEU A 90 13.87 -16.71 22.65
N GLY A 91 12.87 -16.86 23.51
CA GLY A 91 13.02 -17.38 24.88
C GLY A 91 13.87 -16.53 25.81
N LEU A 92 14.04 -15.22 25.50
CA LEU A 92 14.85 -14.31 26.31
C LEU A 92 14.06 -13.81 27.52
N ASN A 93 14.71 -13.71 28.68
CA ASN A 93 14.11 -13.12 29.87
C ASN A 93 14.19 -11.57 29.79
N ILE A 94 13.16 -10.95 29.20
CA ILE A 94 13.06 -9.49 29.02
C ILE A 94 11.95 -8.96 29.91
N GLY A 95 12.28 -8.58 31.12
CA GLY A 95 11.37 -7.85 32.03
C GLY A 95 10.03 -8.51 32.31
N GLY A 96 10.00 -9.85 32.33
CA GLY A 96 8.79 -10.65 32.49
C GLY A 96 7.97 -10.82 31.19
N PRO A 97 7.11 -11.85 31.08
CA PRO A 97 6.23 -12.05 29.94
C PRO A 97 5.21 -10.90 29.86
N LEU A 98 4.87 -10.47 28.63
CA LEU A 98 3.69 -9.63 28.43
C LEU A 98 2.50 -10.33 29.06
N SER A 99 1.72 -9.59 29.85
CA SER A 99 0.50 -10.16 30.41
C SER A 99 -0.41 -10.61 29.23
N ARG A 100 -1.26 -11.60 29.48
CA ARG A 100 -2.22 -12.07 28.46
C ARG A 100 -3.04 -10.92 27.86
N ASN A 101 -3.38 -9.93 28.68
CA ASN A 101 -4.17 -8.76 28.24
C ASN A 101 -3.35 -7.84 27.31
N GLU A 102 -2.04 -7.63 27.59
CA GLU A 102 -1.15 -6.84 26.73
C GLU A 102 -0.93 -7.53 25.37
N GLN A 103 -0.82 -8.86 25.36
CA GLN A 103 -0.72 -9.64 24.13
C GLN A 103 -1.99 -9.54 23.28
N ILE A 104 -3.17 -9.66 23.90
CA ILE A 104 -4.48 -9.52 23.22
C ILE A 104 -4.61 -8.12 22.63
N LYS A 105 -4.28 -7.08 23.41
CA LYS A 105 -4.34 -5.68 22.96
C LYS A 105 -3.43 -5.42 21.77
N ALA A 106 -2.17 -5.83 21.86
CA ALA A 106 -1.20 -5.65 20.77
C ALA A 106 -1.60 -6.42 19.49
N ASN A 107 -2.13 -7.63 19.63
CA ASN A 107 -2.62 -8.40 18.48
C ASN A 107 -3.87 -7.76 17.84
N LYS A 108 -4.78 -7.25 18.66
CA LYS A 108 -5.98 -6.53 18.17
C LYS A 108 -5.59 -5.28 17.40
N GLU A 109 -4.69 -4.44 17.94
CA GLU A 109 -4.20 -3.23 17.26
C GLU A 109 -3.51 -3.53 15.93
N LEU A 110 -2.69 -4.60 15.88
CA LEU A 110 -2.06 -5.03 14.64
C LEU A 110 -3.08 -5.50 13.60
N TRP A 111 -4.10 -6.26 14.03
CA TRP A 111 -5.16 -6.73 13.15
C TRP A 111 -6.00 -5.58 12.59
N GLU A 112 -6.36 -4.61 13.44
CA GLU A 112 -7.11 -3.42 13.03
C GLU A 112 -6.33 -2.57 12.02
N ARG A 113 -5.01 -2.39 12.21
CA ARG A 113 -4.13 -1.70 11.25
C ARG A 113 -4.05 -2.42 9.91
N LYS A 114 -3.88 -3.76 9.92
CA LYS A 114 -3.88 -4.56 8.68
C LYS A 114 -5.19 -4.42 7.93
N LYS A 115 -6.32 -4.53 8.63
CA LYS A 115 -7.65 -4.41 8.05
C LYS A 115 -7.91 -3.00 7.48
N ALA A 116 -7.44 -1.96 8.18
CA ALA A 116 -7.55 -0.59 7.69
C ALA A 116 -6.73 -0.37 6.41
N LYS A 117 -5.50 -0.91 6.37
CA LYS A 117 -4.65 -0.85 5.18
C LYS A 117 -5.28 -1.59 3.99
N GLU A 118 -5.73 -2.82 4.21
CA GLU A 118 -6.40 -3.63 3.19
C GLU A 118 -7.65 -2.94 2.64
N LYS A 119 -8.42 -2.27 3.50
CA LYS A 119 -9.59 -1.49 3.07
C LYS A 119 -9.18 -0.37 2.12
N VAL A 120 -8.14 0.40 2.45
CA VAL A 120 -7.63 1.50 1.60
C VAL A 120 -7.11 0.97 0.26
N GLU A 121 -6.35 -0.14 0.28
CA GLU A 121 -5.84 -0.78 -0.93
C GLU A 121 -6.97 -1.30 -1.85
N ASN A 122 -8.00 -1.90 -1.26
CA ASN A 122 -9.15 -2.40 -2.00
C ASN A 122 -9.98 -1.24 -2.60
N GLU A 123 -10.16 -0.15 -1.86
CA GLU A 123 -10.84 1.05 -2.34
C GLU A 123 -10.07 1.70 -3.51
N HIS A 124 -8.74 1.83 -3.38
CA HIS A 124 -7.89 2.33 -4.46
C HIS A 124 -7.97 1.45 -5.70
N ARG A 125 -7.90 0.13 -5.54
CA ARG A 125 -8.04 -0.82 -6.66
C ARG A 125 -9.39 -0.70 -7.35
N ALA A 126 -10.47 -0.59 -6.58
CA ALA A 126 -11.81 -0.42 -7.13
C ALA A 126 -11.96 0.87 -7.96
N LEU A 127 -11.35 1.97 -7.52
CA LEU A 127 -11.33 3.24 -8.27
C LEU A 127 -10.52 3.13 -9.57
N ILE A 128 -9.37 2.43 -9.54
CA ILE A 128 -8.58 2.16 -10.74
C ILE A 128 -9.38 1.31 -11.74
N ASP A 129 -10.04 0.27 -11.26
CA ASP A 129 -10.85 -0.62 -12.12
C ASP A 129 -12.05 0.14 -12.72
N ASP A 130 -12.68 1.03 -11.96
CA ASP A 130 -13.77 1.89 -12.43
C ASP A 130 -13.29 2.84 -13.53
N PHE A 131 -12.18 3.53 -13.30
CA PHE A 131 -11.53 4.38 -14.31
C PHE A 131 -11.17 3.62 -15.59
N ASN A 132 -10.53 2.46 -15.47
CA ASN A 132 -10.15 1.64 -16.61
C ASN A 132 -11.37 1.18 -17.44
N ARG A 133 -12.49 0.82 -16.78
CA ARG A 133 -13.73 0.48 -17.46
C ARG A 133 -14.31 1.67 -18.22
N ALA A 134 -14.33 2.85 -17.60
CA ALA A 134 -14.86 4.06 -18.21
C ALA A 134 -14.02 4.49 -19.43
N VAL A 135 -12.69 4.46 -19.32
CA VAL A 135 -11.78 4.75 -20.44
C VAL A 135 -11.91 3.72 -21.57
N THR A 136 -12.07 2.44 -21.22
CA THR A 136 -12.26 1.40 -22.23
C THR A 136 -13.57 1.60 -23.01
N LEU A 137 -14.65 1.95 -22.32
CA LEU A 137 -15.94 2.26 -22.94
C LEU A 137 -15.82 3.47 -23.88
N LEU A 138 -15.19 4.55 -23.41
CA LEU A 138 -14.97 5.75 -24.21
C LEU A 138 -14.19 5.42 -25.50
N ARG A 139 -13.11 4.64 -25.36
CA ARG A 139 -12.29 4.23 -26.51
C ARG A 139 -13.09 3.42 -27.54
N VAL A 140 -13.92 2.49 -27.07
CA VAL A 140 -14.79 1.70 -27.97
C VAL A 140 -15.77 2.63 -28.71
N MET A 141 -16.38 3.60 -28.02
CA MET A 141 -17.29 4.55 -28.66
C MET A 141 -16.57 5.46 -29.68
N GLU A 142 -15.35 5.91 -29.34
CA GLU A 142 -14.53 6.71 -30.26
C GLU A 142 -14.13 5.93 -31.51
N GLU A 143 -13.73 4.66 -31.37
CA GLU A 143 -13.37 3.76 -32.47
C GLU A 143 -14.56 3.47 -33.39
N GLU A 144 -15.75 3.22 -32.82
CA GLU A 144 -16.99 3.04 -33.61
C GLU A 144 -17.37 4.30 -34.38
N VAL A 145 -17.26 5.47 -33.78
CA VAL A 145 -17.51 6.75 -34.47
C VAL A 145 -16.51 6.97 -35.59
N GLU A 146 -15.24 6.63 -35.41
CA GLU A 146 -14.19 6.81 -36.42
C GLU A 146 -14.33 5.82 -37.59
N THR A 147 -14.60 4.55 -37.29
CA THR A 147 -14.59 3.47 -38.29
C THR A 147 -15.90 3.31 -39.01
N GLN A 148 -17.04 3.67 -38.38
CA GLN A 148 -18.38 3.48 -38.93
C GLN A 148 -18.99 4.76 -39.51
N ALA A 149 -18.22 5.88 -39.50
CA ALA A 149 -18.71 7.15 -40.04
C ALA A 149 -19.15 7.02 -41.50
N PRO A 150 -20.37 7.48 -41.85
CA PRO A 150 -20.86 7.41 -43.22
C PRO A 150 -20.00 8.27 -44.15
N THR A 151 -19.64 7.73 -45.30
CA THR A 151 -18.78 8.41 -46.27
C THR A 151 -19.56 9.40 -47.15
N ASP A 152 -20.90 9.30 -47.18
CA ASP A 152 -21.79 10.14 -47.98
C ASP A 152 -23.02 10.55 -47.14
N ARG A 153 -23.56 11.77 -47.37
CA ARG A 153 -24.72 12.30 -46.66
C ARG A 153 -26.03 11.61 -46.95
N ASP A 154 -26.11 10.93 -48.11
CA ASP A 154 -27.31 10.22 -48.55
C ASP A 154 -27.29 8.72 -48.13
N THR A 155 -26.24 8.27 -47.44
CA THR A 155 -26.14 6.89 -46.94
C THR A 155 -26.87 6.78 -45.59
N GLU A 156 -27.63 5.70 -45.42
CA GLU A 156 -28.22 5.35 -44.13
C GLU A 156 -27.13 5.12 -43.08
N TRP A 157 -27.27 5.80 -41.93
CA TRP A 157 -26.26 5.73 -40.88
C TRP A 157 -26.29 4.39 -40.17
N PRO A 158 -25.15 3.70 -40.04
CA PRO A 158 -25.08 2.45 -39.30
C PRO A 158 -25.59 2.61 -37.84
N GLU A 159 -26.34 1.64 -37.37
CA GLU A 159 -26.93 1.69 -36.01
C GLU A 159 -25.86 1.84 -34.91
N ASN A 160 -24.75 1.13 -35.05
CA ASN A 160 -23.62 1.23 -34.13
C ASN A 160 -22.99 2.64 -34.09
N PHE A 161 -22.86 3.29 -35.26
CA PHE A 161 -22.37 4.65 -35.38
C PHE A 161 -23.31 5.61 -34.69
N CYS A 162 -24.62 5.53 -34.92
CA CYS A 162 -25.60 6.38 -34.24
C CYS A 162 -25.55 6.19 -32.72
N TYR A 163 -25.52 4.96 -32.25
CA TYR A 163 -25.41 4.68 -30.83
C TYR A 163 -24.13 5.25 -30.22
N ALA A 164 -22.97 5.02 -30.84
CA ALA A 164 -21.67 5.52 -30.38
C ALA A 164 -21.66 7.07 -30.37
N LEU A 165 -22.17 7.72 -31.41
CA LEU A 165 -22.24 9.17 -31.50
C LEU A 165 -23.09 9.80 -30.38
N PHE A 166 -24.24 9.21 -30.06
CA PHE A 166 -25.12 9.70 -29.00
C PHE A 166 -24.57 9.42 -27.58
N THR A 167 -23.85 8.31 -27.41
CA THR A 167 -23.35 7.90 -26.08
C THR A 167 -21.93 8.35 -25.78
N GLN A 168 -21.15 8.78 -26.78
CA GLN A 168 -19.76 9.21 -26.64
C GLN A 168 -19.58 10.33 -25.60
N SER A 169 -20.45 11.33 -25.59
CA SER A 169 -20.37 12.44 -24.65
C SER A 169 -20.57 11.95 -23.19
N THR A 170 -21.52 11.04 -23.00
CA THR A 170 -21.79 10.43 -21.68
C THR A 170 -20.62 9.55 -21.24
N ALA A 171 -20.04 8.75 -22.14
CA ALA A 171 -18.87 7.92 -21.85
C ALA A 171 -17.66 8.78 -21.47
N ARG A 172 -17.45 9.93 -22.16
CA ARG A 172 -16.39 10.88 -21.80
C ARG A 172 -16.59 11.47 -20.43
N GLN A 173 -17.81 11.93 -20.13
CA GLN A 173 -18.14 12.44 -18.79
C GLN A 173 -17.88 11.39 -17.70
N GLN A 174 -18.27 10.14 -17.92
CA GLN A 174 -18.01 9.05 -16.96
C GLN A 174 -16.51 8.81 -16.75
N ALA A 175 -15.70 8.89 -17.80
CA ALA A 175 -14.24 8.74 -17.69
C ALA A 175 -13.62 9.91 -16.90
N ASP A 176 -14.06 11.14 -17.15
CA ASP A 176 -13.59 12.33 -16.43
C ASP A 176 -13.98 12.27 -14.94
N GLU A 177 -15.23 11.92 -14.63
CA GLU A 177 -15.69 11.73 -13.23
C GLU A 177 -14.94 10.62 -12.50
N ALA A 178 -14.63 9.51 -13.17
CA ALA A 178 -13.86 8.43 -12.59
C ALA A 178 -12.41 8.85 -12.32
N LEU A 179 -11.79 9.61 -13.24
CA LEU A 179 -10.47 10.19 -13.07
C LEU A 179 -10.42 11.16 -11.88
N GLU A 180 -11.41 12.05 -11.77
CA GLU A 180 -11.48 12.99 -10.64
C GLU A 180 -11.60 12.28 -9.29
N ARG A 181 -12.42 11.22 -9.21
CA ARG A 181 -12.55 10.40 -7.99
C ARG A 181 -11.24 9.73 -7.62
N LEU A 182 -10.54 9.14 -8.59
CA LEU A 182 -9.25 8.50 -8.38
C LEU A 182 -8.20 9.53 -7.92
N ALA A 183 -8.10 10.67 -8.60
CA ALA A 183 -7.16 11.73 -8.26
C ALA A 183 -7.42 12.33 -6.86
N ALA A 184 -8.70 12.53 -6.50
CA ALA A 184 -9.08 13.00 -5.17
C ALA A 184 -8.71 12.00 -4.08
N PHE A 185 -8.92 10.71 -4.32
CA PHE A 185 -8.53 9.65 -3.40
C PHE A 185 -7.01 9.61 -3.20
N GLU A 186 -6.22 9.61 -4.28
CA GLU A 186 -4.75 9.62 -4.24
C GLU A 186 -4.21 10.86 -3.50
N LYS A 187 -4.75 12.05 -3.81
CA LYS A 187 -4.39 13.29 -3.10
C LYS A 187 -4.63 13.18 -1.60
N ASN A 188 -5.77 12.62 -1.17
CA ASN A 188 -6.07 12.42 0.24
C ASN A 188 -5.16 11.36 0.89
N MET A 189 -4.79 10.34 0.15
CA MET A 189 -3.89 9.29 0.60
C MET A 189 -2.49 9.83 0.88
N TYR A 190 -1.97 10.70 -0.02
CA TYR A 190 -0.65 11.34 0.14
C TYR A 190 -0.64 12.50 1.15
N ALA A 191 -1.78 13.14 1.42
CA ALA A 191 -1.87 14.22 2.41
C ALA A 191 -1.92 13.74 3.86
N ARG A 192 -2.23 12.45 4.08
CA ARG A 192 -2.31 11.83 5.42
C ARG A 192 -1.01 11.14 5.86
N GLY A 193 0.00 11.10 5.05
CA GLY A 193 1.35 10.59 5.34
C GLY A 193 2.33 11.72 5.55
#